data_db430cd66866de0aeb74b700f536a6f8
#
_entry.id   db430cd66866de0aeb74b700f536a6f8
#
_cell.length_a   1.000
_cell.length_b   1.000
_cell.length_c   1.000
_cell.angle_alpha   90.00
_cell.angle_beta   90.00
_cell.angle_gamma   90.00
#
_symmetry.space_group_name_H-M   'P 1'
#
loop_
_entity.id
_entity.type
_entity.pdbx_description
1 polymer ?
#
loop_
_entity_poly.entity_id
_entity_poly.type
_entity_poly.pdbx_seq_one_letter_code
_entity_poly.pdbx_strand_id
1 'polypeptide(L)'
;CGVETENPTQWFADVIDRRYDAYREWALKYMCEAPEEVLWRRWLAYDCDPERIRKNAAELCYQYRQTKGRRTVVEGGAETVKELCRRGYTMGIISDLVGKREVDEWLDQDGLRPYFQTVQQSSVTYVRKPGPAIYYYAMEEVGAEPENCCFVGDNLNRDIIGAKAVDFGMTVTVQYKKNKPLKLTAENRPDAKIYRFPDLLDIFPKRGQVAVEKLIPPEDGQ
;
A
#
# COMPACT_ATOMS: atom_id res chain seq x y z
N CYS A 1 -6.90 15.93 21.01
CA CYS A 1 -6.05 17.12 20.84
C CYS A 1 -6.66 18.40 21.44
N GLY A 2 -7.75 18.28 22.18
CA GLY A 2 -8.37 19.40 22.89
C GLY A 2 -9.31 20.26 22.03
N VAL A 3 -9.77 19.74 20.91
CA VAL A 3 -10.83 20.39 20.13
C VAL A 3 -12.17 20.16 20.83
N GLU A 4 -12.84 21.25 21.16
CA GLU A 4 -14.20 21.24 21.70
C GLU A 4 -15.17 21.51 20.53
N THR A 5 -16.17 20.64 20.35
CA THR A 5 -17.17 20.78 19.30
C THR A 5 -18.47 20.09 19.74
N GLU A 6 -19.60 20.68 19.38
CA GLU A 6 -20.93 20.11 19.64
C GLU A 6 -21.21 18.88 18.76
N ASN A 7 -20.64 18.83 17.56
CA ASN A 7 -20.81 17.72 16.61
C ASN A 7 -19.44 17.25 16.07
N PRO A 8 -18.78 16.29 16.75
CA PRO A 8 -17.46 15.79 16.33
C PRO A 8 -17.44 15.20 14.92
N THR A 9 -18.49 14.51 14.51
CA THR A 9 -18.57 13.89 13.18
C THR A 9 -18.62 14.93 12.07
N GLN A 10 -19.46 15.95 12.24
CA GLN A 10 -19.56 17.04 11.26
C GLN A 10 -18.29 17.87 11.22
N TRP A 11 -17.72 18.20 12.37
CA TRP A 11 -16.46 18.91 12.46
C TRP A 11 -15.34 18.14 11.76
N PHE A 12 -15.26 16.83 11.97
CA PHE A 12 -14.25 15.99 11.33
C PHE A 12 -14.36 16.04 9.81
N ALA A 13 -15.56 15.88 9.26
CA ALA A 13 -15.80 15.94 7.81
C ALA A 13 -15.50 17.33 7.22
N ASP A 14 -15.93 18.39 7.90
CA ASP A 14 -15.79 19.76 7.41
C ASP A 14 -14.37 20.33 7.58
N VAL A 15 -13.60 19.84 8.52
CA VAL A 15 -12.26 20.35 8.82
C VAL A 15 -11.18 19.36 8.43
N ILE A 16 -11.16 18.17 9.03
CA ILE A 16 -10.07 17.22 8.84
C ILE A 16 -10.07 16.60 7.45
N ASP A 17 -11.22 16.12 6.96
CA ASP A 17 -11.29 15.51 5.62
C ASP A 17 -10.96 16.52 4.51
N ARG A 18 -11.44 17.77 4.60
CA ARG A 18 -11.09 18.83 3.62
C ARG A 18 -9.60 19.18 3.66
N ARG A 19 -9.00 19.27 4.83
CA ARG A 19 -7.56 19.52 4.99
C ARG A 19 -6.75 18.33 4.48
N TYR A 20 -7.25 17.12 4.66
CA TYR A 20 -6.64 15.92 4.11
C TYR A 20 -6.68 15.91 2.58
N ASP A 21 -7.75 16.37 1.96
CA ASP A 21 -7.82 16.48 0.50
C ASP A 21 -6.76 17.43 -0.05
N ALA A 22 -6.58 18.60 0.56
CA ALA A 22 -5.52 19.55 0.20
C ALA A 22 -4.12 18.95 0.40
N TYR A 23 -3.89 18.24 1.52
CA TYR A 23 -2.66 17.50 1.73
C TYR A 23 -2.42 16.45 0.65
N ARG A 24 -3.45 15.69 0.28
CA ARG A 24 -3.38 14.63 -0.73
C ARG A 24 -3.03 15.19 -2.11
N GLU A 25 -3.58 16.34 -2.50
CA GLU A 25 -3.19 17.02 -3.74
C GLU A 25 -1.70 17.37 -3.75
N TRP A 26 -1.20 17.92 -2.65
CA TRP A 26 0.22 18.22 -2.48
C TRP A 26 1.05 16.93 -2.57
N ALA A 27 0.70 15.89 -1.83
CA ALA A 27 1.42 14.63 -1.79
C ALA A 27 1.50 13.95 -3.17
N LEU A 28 0.41 13.99 -3.95
CA LEU A 28 0.37 13.47 -5.31
C LEU A 28 1.20 14.33 -6.29
N LYS A 29 1.15 15.65 -6.14
CA LYS A 29 1.92 16.57 -6.99
C LYS A 29 3.44 16.36 -6.84
N TYR A 30 3.90 16.16 -5.63
CA TYR A 30 5.33 16.02 -5.32
C TYR A 30 5.78 14.56 -5.14
N MET A 31 4.87 13.59 -5.28
CA MET A 31 5.13 12.15 -5.12
C MET A 31 5.82 11.82 -3.79
N CYS A 32 5.43 12.50 -2.72
CA CYS A 32 6.01 12.31 -1.39
C CYS A 32 4.93 12.20 -0.30
N GLU A 33 5.35 11.67 0.85
CA GLU A 33 4.50 11.53 2.03
C GLU A 33 5.10 12.33 3.17
N ALA A 34 4.28 13.06 3.90
CA ALA A 34 4.74 13.75 5.09
C ALA A 34 4.90 12.76 6.27
N PRO A 35 5.93 12.93 7.12
CA PRO A 35 5.95 12.26 8.40
C PRO A 35 4.67 12.51 9.20
N GLU A 36 4.21 11.52 9.97
CA GLU A 36 2.94 11.57 10.73
C GLU A 36 2.78 12.86 11.55
N GLU A 37 3.83 13.29 12.25
CA GLU A 37 3.83 14.54 12.99
C GLU A 37 3.64 15.76 12.09
N VAL A 38 4.33 15.79 10.94
CA VAL A 38 4.24 16.90 9.99
C VAL A 38 2.86 16.95 9.35
N LEU A 39 2.29 15.80 8.97
CA LEU A 39 0.93 15.69 8.45
C LEU A 39 -0.08 16.35 9.41
N TRP A 40 -0.07 15.96 10.66
CA TRP A 40 -1.03 16.49 11.63
C TRP A 40 -0.74 17.94 12.00
N ARG A 41 0.51 18.27 12.28
CA ARG A 41 0.88 19.61 12.79
C ARG A 41 0.83 20.70 11.71
N ARG A 42 1.07 20.37 10.46
CA ARG A 42 1.17 21.35 9.36
C ARG A 42 -0.03 21.35 8.44
N TRP A 43 -0.76 20.24 8.37
CA TRP A 43 -1.87 20.08 7.44
C TRP A 43 -3.22 19.90 8.14
N LEU A 44 -3.38 18.88 8.99
CA LEU A 44 -4.70 18.49 9.47
C LEU A 44 -5.16 19.25 10.70
N ALA A 45 -4.25 19.55 11.64
CA ALA A 45 -4.56 20.14 12.94
C ALA A 45 -3.56 21.26 13.33
N TYR A 46 -3.20 22.10 12.37
CA TYR A 46 -2.24 23.19 12.56
C TYR A 46 -2.70 24.28 13.55
N ASP A 47 -3.98 24.32 13.84
CA ASP A 47 -4.65 25.20 14.78
C ASP A 47 -4.83 24.57 16.18
N CYS A 48 -4.34 23.36 16.40
CA CYS A 48 -4.32 22.68 17.68
C CYS A 48 -2.98 22.82 18.39
N ASP A 49 -2.93 22.48 19.69
CA ASP A 49 -1.71 22.48 20.48
C ASP A 49 -0.63 21.58 19.84
N PRO A 50 0.53 22.16 19.42
CA PRO A 50 1.55 21.41 18.69
C PRO A 50 2.21 20.31 19.53
N GLU A 51 2.30 20.45 20.85
CA GLU A 51 2.89 19.43 21.72
C GLU A 51 1.95 18.24 21.87
N ARG A 52 0.64 18.49 21.99
CA ARG A 52 -0.36 17.42 22.00
C ARG A 52 -0.39 16.67 20.66
N ILE A 53 -0.29 17.40 19.55
CA ILE A 53 -0.20 16.78 18.21
C ILE A 53 1.05 15.91 18.11
N ARG A 54 2.23 16.41 18.47
CA ARG A 54 3.48 15.66 18.40
C ARG A 54 3.39 14.34 19.17
N LYS A 55 2.89 14.40 20.39
CA LYS A 55 2.75 13.24 21.27
C LYS A 55 1.79 12.17 20.72
N ASN A 56 0.78 12.57 19.95
CA ASN A 56 -0.30 11.69 19.50
C ASN A 56 -0.31 11.45 17.99
N ALA A 57 0.67 11.93 17.21
CA ALA A 57 0.63 11.93 15.75
C ALA A 57 0.46 10.52 15.14
N ALA A 58 1.16 9.53 15.64
CA ALA A 58 1.05 8.15 15.19
C ALA A 58 -0.35 7.57 15.47
N GLU A 59 -0.89 7.82 16.64
CA GLU A 59 -2.25 7.38 16.99
C GLU A 59 -3.31 8.11 16.16
N LEU A 60 -3.14 9.40 15.91
CA LEU A 60 -4.02 10.17 15.05
C LEU A 60 -4.02 9.64 13.61
N CYS A 61 -2.86 9.30 13.04
CA CYS A 61 -2.76 8.66 11.72
C CYS A 61 -3.49 7.32 11.71
N TYR A 62 -3.27 6.50 12.72
CA TYR A 62 -3.91 5.20 12.84
C TYR A 62 -5.43 5.33 12.94
N GLN A 63 -5.93 6.16 13.86
CA GLN A 63 -7.38 6.38 14.04
C GLN A 63 -8.02 7.00 12.79
N TYR A 64 -7.37 7.98 12.16
CA TYR A 64 -7.84 8.54 10.90
C TYR A 64 -8.05 7.44 9.84
N ARG A 65 -7.12 6.50 9.75
CA ARG A 65 -7.24 5.41 8.80
C ARG A 65 -8.37 4.44 9.17
N GLN A 66 -8.59 4.16 10.47
CA GLN A 66 -9.69 3.30 10.91
C GLN A 66 -11.06 3.87 10.54
N THR A 67 -11.22 5.20 10.44
CA THR A 67 -12.48 5.81 9.98
C THR A 67 -12.86 5.42 8.54
N LYS A 68 -11.90 4.98 7.73
CA LYS A 68 -12.13 4.50 6.35
C LYS A 68 -12.49 3.00 6.28
N GLY A 69 -12.69 2.36 7.42
CA GLY A 69 -12.98 0.94 7.56
C GLY A 69 -11.73 0.07 7.74
N ARG A 70 -11.93 -1.07 8.39
CA ARG A 70 -10.84 -2.04 8.62
C ARG A 70 -10.37 -2.65 7.30
N ARG A 71 -9.08 -2.78 7.15
CA ARG A 71 -8.46 -3.51 6.04
C ARG A 71 -8.63 -5.02 6.28
N THR A 72 -9.04 -5.72 5.25
CA THR A 72 -9.18 -7.19 5.26
C THR A 72 -8.61 -7.74 3.96
N VAL A 73 -8.11 -8.96 4.01
CA VAL A 73 -7.73 -9.71 2.82
C VAL A 73 -8.97 -9.94 1.94
N VAL A 74 -8.82 -9.81 0.63
CA VAL A 74 -9.88 -10.13 -0.33
C VAL A 74 -10.13 -11.64 -0.36
N GLU A 75 -11.30 -12.04 -0.79
CA GLU A 75 -11.68 -13.46 -0.94
C GLU A 75 -10.64 -14.22 -1.79
N GLY A 76 -10.14 -15.33 -1.26
CA GLY A 76 -9.10 -16.16 -1.87
C GLY A 76 -7.70 -15.52 -1.91
N GLY A 77 -7.54 -14.32 -1.33
CA GLY A 77 -6.27 -13.58 -1.37
C GLY A 77 -5.16 -14.25 -0.58
N ALA A 78 -5.44 -14.72 0.62
CA ALA A 78 -4.46 -15.40 1.46
C ALA A 78 -3.96 -16.70 0.82
N GLU A 79 -4.88 -17.51 0.30
CA GLU A 79 -4.57 -18.76 -0.40
C GLU A 79 -3.74 -18.51 -1.66
N THR A 80 -4.07 -17.44 -2.41
CA THR A 80 -3.33 -17.03 -3.61
C THR A 80 -1.91 -16.64 -3.27
N VAL A 81 -1.71 -15.83 -2.24
CA VAL A 81 -0.38 -15.42 -1.75
C VAL A 81 0.45 -16.66 -1.37
N LYS A 82 -0.10 -17.55 -0.56
CA LYS A 82 0.56 -18.80 -0.14
C LYS A 82 0.92 -19.69 -1.34
N GLU A 83 0.02 -19.82 -2.30
CA GLU A 83 0.26 -20.63 -3.50
C GLU A 83 1.33 -20.00 -4.42
N LEU A 84 1.33 -18.67 -4.62
CA LEU A 84 2.38 -17.99 -5.38
C LEU A 84 3.75 -18.18 -4.72
N CYS A 85 3.84 -18.05 -3.41
CA CYS A 85 5.06 -18.36 -2.67
C CYS A 85 5.50 -19.82 -2.88
N ARG A 86 4.58 -20.79 -2.78
CA ARG A 86 4.85 -22.21 -3.05
C ARG A 86 5.30 -22.48 -4.50
N ARG A 87 4.90 -21.65 -5.44
CA ARG A 87 5.34 -21.69 -6.84
C ARG A 87 6.74 -21.09 -7.07
N GLY A 88 7.36 -20.53 -6.04
CA GLY A 88 8.70 -19.96 -6.08
C GLY A 88 8.74 -18.48 -6.48
N TYR A 89 7.65 -17.74 -6.33
CA TYR A 89 7.63 -16.29 -6.55
C TYR A 89 8.02 -15.55 -5.27
N THR A 90 8.95 -14.60 -5.40
CA THR A 90 9.23 -13.59 -4.38
C THR A 90 8.14 -12.52 -4.43
N MET A 91 7.60 -12.16 -3.28
CA MET A 91 6.50 -11.20 -3.21
C MET A 91 6.85 -9.99 -2.35
N GLY A 92 6.36 -8.84 -2.78
CA GLY A 92 6.50 -7.58 -2.07
C GLY A 92 5.18 -6.80 -2.02
N ILE A 93 5.12 -5.87 -1.09
CA ILE A 93 4.03 -4.89 -0.98
C ILE A 93 4.60 -3.49 -1.20
N ILE A 94 3.95 -2.71 -2.06
CA ILE A 94 4.19 -1.26 -2.20
C ILE A 94 2.87 -0.54 -1.97
N SER A 95 2.76 0.22 -0.87
CA SER A 95 1.52 0.85 -0.44
C SER A 95 1.68 2.32 -0.11
N ASP A 96 0.76 3.17 -0.63
CA ASP A 96 0.66 4.57 -0.25
C ASP A 96 -0.24 4.71 0.98
N LEU A 97 0.34 5.15 2.10
CA LEU A 97 -0.31 5.27 3.40
C LEU A 97 0.19 6.49 4.15
N VAL A 98 -0.63 7.02 5.05
CA VAL A 98 -0.25 8.12 5.94
C VAL A 98 0.23 7.66 7.31
N GLY A 99 -0.10 6.43 7.72
CA GLY A 99 0.31 5.83 9.00
C GLY A 99 1.23 4.64 8.79
N LYS A 100 2.11 4.38 9.76
CA LYS A 100 3.15 3.34 9.66
C LYS A 100 2.67 1.96 10.12
N ARG A 101 1.72 1.90 11.05
CA ARG A 101 1.31 0.67 11.74
C ARG A 101 0.43 -0.26 10.90
N GLU A 102 -0.36 0.28 10.00
CA GLU A 102 -1.53 -0.38 9.44
C GLU A 102 -1.21 -1.66 8.65
N VAL A 103 -0.19 -1.62 7.78
CA VAL A 103 0.17 -2.80 6.97
C VAL A 103 0.82 -3.87 7.83
N ASP A 104 1.67 -3.47 8.76
CA ASP A 104 2.35 -4.40 9.66
C ASP A 104 1.36 -5.16 10.54
N GLU A 105 0.45 -4.43 11.21
CA GLU A 105 -0.60 -5.05 12.02
C GLU A 105 -1.52 -5.97 11.20
N TRP A 106 -1.87 -5.56 9.98
CA TRP A 106 -2.70 -6.37 9.10
C TRP A 106 -1.99 -7.66 8.68
N LEU A 107 -0.73 -7.59 8.29
CA LEU A 107 0.05 -8.77 7.90
C LEU A 107 0.21 -9.77 9.04
N ASP A 108 0.43 -9.27 10.26
CA ASP A 108 0.57 -10.11 11.45
C ASP A 108 -0.76 -10.75 11.83
N GLN A 109 -1.85 -9.99 11.83
CA GLN A 109 -3.20 -10.50 12.17
C GLN A 109 -3.69 -11.59 11.21
N ASP A 110 -3.38 -11.46 9.91
CA ASP A 110 -3.79 -12.41 8.88
C ASP A 110 -2.75 -13.52 8.64
N GLY A 111 -1.63 -13.52 9.38
CA GLY A 111 -0.53 -14.49 9.24
C GLY A 111 0.13 -14.48 7.88
N LEU A 112 0.15 -13.30 7.22
CA LEU A 112 0.68 -13.15 5.87
C LEU A 112 2.09 -12.57 5.80
N ARG A 113 2.61 -12.02 6.90
CA ARG A 113 3.95 -11.42 6.95
C ARG A 113 5.06 -12.32 6.38
N PRO A 114 5.14 -13.63 6.69
CA PRO A 114 6.22 -14.48 6.21
C PRO A 114 6.27 -14.65 4.68
N TYR A 115 5.20 -14.32 3.98
CA TYR A 115 5.10 -14.48 2.54
C TYR A 115 5.58 -13.25 1.75
N PHE A 116 5.88 -12.13 2.43
CA PHE A 116 6.34 -10.91 1.78
C PHE A 116 7.78 -10.58 2.20
N GLN A 117 8.70 -10.61 1.23
CA GLN A 117 10.12 -10.36 1.43
C GLN A 117 10.46 -8.87 1.48
N THR A 118 9.58 -8.01 0.97
CA THR A 118 9.70 -6.54 1.05
C THR A 118 8.34 -5.92 1.32
N VAL A 119 8.32 -4.89 2.16
CA VAL A 119 7.10 -4.10 2.47
C VAL A 119 7.43 -2.62 2.44
N GLN A 120 7.19 -1.97 1.30
CA GLN A 120 7.44 -0.55 1.13
C GLN A 120 6.16 0.25 1.37
N GLN A 121 6.20 1.13 2.35
CA GLN A 121 5.10 2.02 2.72
C GLN A 121 5.52 3.47 2.54
N SER A 122 4.70 4.30 1.87
CA SER A 122 5.03 5.72 1.68
C SER A 122 5.16 6.48 3.00
N SER A 123 4.45 6.05 4.04
CA SER A 123 4.58 6.60 5.40
C SER A 123 5.95 6.34 6.05
N VAL A 124 6.70 5.35 5.56
CA VAL A 124 8.04 4.97 6.05
C VAL A 124 9.12 5.53 5.14
N THR A 125 8.97 5.37 3.83
CA THR A 125 9.96 5.79 2.83
C THR A 125 9.84 7.26 2.44
N TYR A 126 8.73 7.90 2.77
CA TYR A 126 8.37 9.29 2.42
C TYR A 126 8.27 9.56 0.91
N VAL A 127 8.25 8.52 0.08
CA VAL A 127 8.02 8.58 -1.36
C VAL A 127 6.78 7.78 -1.74
N ARG A 128 6.09 8.20 -2.81
CA ARG A 128 4.79 7.66 -3.20
C ARG A 128 4.77 7.17 -4.64
N LYS A 129 3.89 6.22 -4.92
CA LYS A 129 3.50 5.89 -6.29
C LYS A 129 2.75 7.08 -6.93
N PRO A 130 2.95 7.36 -8.24
CA PRO A 130 3.74 6.61 -9.21
C PRO A 130 5.24 6.97 -9.26
N GLY A 131 5.77 7.75 -8.32
CA GLY A 131 7.19 8.08 -8.28
C GLY A 131 8.06 6.83 -8.24
N PRO A 132 9.19 6.82 -8.99
CA PRO A 132 10.00 5.61 -9.20
C PRO A 132 10.68 5.08 -7.95
N ALA A 133 11.04 5.96 -7.02
CA ALA A 133 11.90 5.60 -5.87
C ALA A 133 11.32 4.46 -5.01
N ILE A 134 10.00 4.43 -4.76
CA ILE A 134 9.39 3.39 -3.92
C ILE A 134 9.45 2.00 -4.57
N TYR A 135 9.47 1.93 -5.90
CA TYR A 135 9.65 0.67 -6.63
C TYR A 135 11.09 0.20 -6.57
N TYR A 136 12.06 1.11 -6.73
CA TYR A 136 13.48 0.78 -6.58
C TYR A 136 13.81 0.26 -5.19
N TYR A 137 13.26 0.86 -4.13
CA TYR A 137 13.45 0.33 -2.77
C TYR A 137 12.96 -1.11 -2.64
N ALA A 138 11.79 -1.43 -3.23
CA ALA A 138 11.28 -2.80 -3.19
C ALA A 138 12.17 -3.78 -3.96
N MET A 139 12.67 -3.40 -5.14
CA MET A 139 13.55 -4.24 -5.96
C MET A 139 14.91 -4.47 -5.29
N GLU A 140 15.53 -3.41 -4.78
CA GLU A 140 16.83 -3.48 -4.09
C GLU A 140 16.78 -4.41 -2.88
N GLU A 141 15.72 -4.33 -2.09
CA GLU A 141 15.59 -5.16 -0.89
C GLU A 141 15.53 -6.67 -1.20
N VAL A 142 15.02 -7.04 -2.37
CA VAL A 142 14.89 -8.45 -2.79
C VAL A 142 15.87 -8.87 -3.89
N GLY A 143 16.72 -7.95 -4.34
CA GLY A 143 17.70 -8.20 -5.42
C GLY A 143 17.04 -8.56 -6.74
N ALA A 144 15.95 -7.89 -7.11
CA ALA A 144 15.21 -8.17 -8.33
C ALA A 144 15.50 -7.14 -9.45
N GLU A 145 15.67 -7.62 -10.67
CA GLU A 145 15.76 -6.76 -11.86
C GLU A 145 14.35 -6.41 -12.37
N PRO A 146 14.14 -5.18 -12.89
CA PRO A 146 12.83 -4.69 -13.30
C PRO A 146 12.07 -5.61 -14.26
N GLU A 147 12.76 -6.12 -15.29
CA GLU A 147 12.16 -7.02 -16.29
C GLU A 147 11.65 -8.35 -15.71
N ASN A 148 12.11 -8.72 -14.53
CA ASN A 148 11.66 -9.91 -13.79
C ASN A 148 10.55 -9.59 -12.78
N CYS A 149 10.13 -8.34 -12.69
CA CYS A 149 9.11 -7.87 -11.78
C CYS A 149 7.73 -7.77 -12.45
N CYS A 150 6.70 -8.09 -11.68
CA CYS A 150 5.31 -7.82 -12.05
C CYS A 150 4.65 -6.97 -10.97
N PHE A 151 3.96 -5.91 -11.37
CA PHE A 151 3.14 -5.14 -10.45
C PHE A 151 1.65 -5.49 -10.60
N VAL A 152 1.01 -5.79 -9.48
CA VAL A 152 -0.43 -6.08 -9.41
C VAL A 152 -1.11 -4.98 -8.60
N GLY A 153 -2.03 -4.24 -9.21
CA GLY A 153 -2.71 -3.13 -8.53
C GLY A 153 -4.07 -2.78 -9.13
N ASP A 154 -4.82 -1.94 -8.43
CA ASP A 154 -6.16 -1.52 -8.84
C ASP A 154 -6.25 -0.07 -9.34
N ASN A 155 -5.17 0.69 -9.24
CA ASN A 155 -5.10 2.09 -9.64
C ASN A 155 -4.17 2.28 -10.84
N LEU A 156 -4.77 2.48 -12.03
CA LEU A 156 -4.01 2.60 -13.28
C LEU A 156 -2.95 3.70 -13.24
N ASN A 157 -3.27 4.86 -12.65
CA ASN A 157 -2.36 6.02 -12.67
C ASN A 157 -1.20 5.90 -11.67
N ARG A 158 -1.37 5.17 -10.59
CA ARG A 158 -0.33 5.00 -9.57
C ARG A 158 0.41 3.69 -9.78
N ASP A 159 -0.33 2.61 -9.98
CA ASP A 159 0.22 1.26 -9.96
C ASP A 159 0.79 0.88 -11.33
N ILE A 160 0.01 1.07 -12.40
CA ILE A 160 0.41 0.66 -13.75
C ILE A 160 1.40 1.64 -14.37
N ILE A 161 1.11 2.96 -14.33
CA ILE A 161 2.04 3.96 -14.85
C ILE A 161 3.36 3.93 -14.07
N GLY A 162 3.30 3.83 -12.73
CA GLY A 162 4.50 3.80 -11.90
C GLY A 162 5.38 2.58 -12.16
N ALA A 163 4.80 1.39 -12.28
CA ALA A 163 5.55 0.17 -12.60
C ALA A 163 6.16 0.22 -14.01
N LYS A 164 5.43 0.74 -14.99
CA LYS A 164 5.97 0.95 -16.36
C LYS A 164 7.10 1.98 -16.40
N ALA A 165 7.03 3.02 -15.58
CA ALA A 165 8.07 4.05 -15.51
C ALA A 165 9.42 3.54 -14.95
N VAL A 166 9.42 2.36 -14.35
CA VAL A 166 10.63 1.66 -13.87
C VAL A 166 10.89 0.35 -14.62
N ASP A 167 10.30 0.20 -15.81
CA ASP A 167 10.51 -0.90 -16.75
C ASP A 167 10.17 -2.29 -16.18
N PHE A 168 9.15 -2.40 -15.34
CA PHE A 168 8.65 -3.70 -14.88
C PHE A 168 8.21 -4.56 -16.08
N GLY A 169 8.66 -5.81 -16.12
CA GLY A 169 8.40 -6.73 -17.21
C GLY A 169 6.92 -7.07 -17.41
N MET A 170 6.06 -6.85 -16.39
CA MET A 170 4.63 -7.08 -16.48
C MET A 170 3.84 -6.19 -15.53
N THR A 171 2.64 -5.80 -15.96
CA THR A 171 1.65 -5.09 -15.13
C THR A 171 0.30 -5.77 -15.20
N VAL A 172 -0.33 -6.00 -14.04
CA VAL A 172 -1.65 -6.62 -13.93
C VAL A 172 -2.59 -5.69 -13.17
N THR A 173 -3.74 -5.39 -13.74
CA THR A 173 -4.76 -4.64 -13.01
C THR A 173 -5.87 -5.53 -12.47
N VAL A 174 -6.29 -5.24 -11.24
CA VAL A 174 -7.43 -5.91 -10.60
C VAL A 174 -8.65 -5.01 -10.72
N GLN A 175 -9.67 -5.44 -11.44
CA GLN A 175 -10.94 -4.74 -11.54
C GLN A 175 -12.03 -5.49 -10.79
N TYR A 176 -12.23 -5.18 -9.52
CA TYR A 176 -13.34 -5.73 -8.74
C TYR A 176 -14.68 -5.29 -9.30
N LYS A 177 -15.70 -6.17 -9.24
CA LYS A 177 -17.05 -5.90 -9.77
C LYS A 177 -17.70 -4.60 -9.26
N LYS A 178 -17.38 -4.20 -8.04
CA LYS A 178 -17.88 -2.96 -7.42
C LYS A 178 -17.20 -1.68 -7.93
N ASN A 179 -16.10 -1.81 -8.65
CA ASN A 179 -15.34 -0.66 -9.12
C ASN A 179 -15.93 -0.14 -10.44
N LYS A 180 -15.80 1.17 -10.66
CA LYS A 180 -16.16 1.79 -11.95
C LYS A 180 -15.32 1.18 -13.08
N PRO A 181 -15.86 1.12 -14.31
CA PRO A 181 -15.07 0.70 -15.47
C PRO A 181 -13.78 1.49 -15.60
N LEU A 182 -12.70 0.82 -15.97
CA LEU A 182 -11.38 1.43 -16.13
C LEU A 182 -11.37 2.31 -17.39
N LYS A 183 -10.84 3.53 -17.26
CA LYS A 183 -10.56 4.40 -18.40
C LYS A 183 -9.13 4.14 -18.86
N LEU A 184 -8.98 3.30 -19.88
CA LEU A 184 -7.67 2.92 -20.43
C LEU A 184 -7.18 3.95 -21.46
N THR A 185 -5.88 4.26 -21.38
CA THR A 185 -5.12 5.05 -22.34
C THR A 185 -3.91 4.22 -22.81
N ALA A 186 -3.15 4.72 -23.77
CA ALA A 186 -1.92 4.04 -24.20
C ALA A 186 -0.91 3.91 -23.03
N GLU A 187 -0.82 4.93 -22.18
CA GLU A 187 0.15 4.99 -21.08
C GLU A 187 -0.21 4.06 -19.91
N ASN A 188 -1.51 3.98 -19.56
CA ASN A 188 -1.97 3.26 -18.38
C ASN A 188 -2.56 1.88 -18.68
N ARG A 189 -2.46 1.37 -19.91
CA ARG A 189 -2.96 0.03 -20.28
C ARG A 189 -2.10 -1.05 -19.63
N PRO A 190 -2.67 -1.91 -18.77
CA PRO A 190 -1.94 -3.03 -18.20
C PRO A 190 -1.73 -4.15 -19.26
N ASP A 191 -0.78 -5.05 -18.99
CA ASP A 191 -0.54 -6.23 -19.82
C ASP A 191 -1.60 -7.30 -19.60
N ALA A 192 -2.14 -7.40 -18.37
CA ALA A 192 -3.25 -8.28 -18.05
C ALA A 192 -4.27 -7.60 -17.11
N LYS A 193 -5.50 -8.10 -17.17
CA LYS A 193 -6.58 -7.69 -16.29
C LYS A 193 -7.24 -8.91 -15.66
N ILE A 194 -7.42 -8.87 -14.34
CA ILE A 194 -8.12 -9.88 -13.56
C ILE A 194 -9.32 -9.27 -12.84
N TYR A 195 -10.26 -10.12 -12.43
CA TYR A 195 -11.46 -9.70 -11.71
C TYR A 195 -11.51 -10.21 -10.28
N ARG A 196 -10.76 -11.26 -9.98
CA ARG A 196 -10.58 -11.84 -8.64
C ARG A 196 -9.10 -12.07 -8.41
N PHE A 197 -8.67 -11.93 -7.19
CA PHE A 197 -7.26 -12.11 -6.84
C PHE A 197 -6.72 -13.51 -7.17
N PRO A 198 -7.48 -14.61 -6.98
CA PRO A 198 -7.09 -15.96 -7.40
C PRO A 198 -6.80 -16.14 -8.90
N ASP A 199 -7.32 -15.27 -9.76
CA ASP A 199 -7.05 -15.33 -11.21
C ASP A 199 -5.56 -15.13 -11.53
N LEU A 200 -4.76 -14.60 -10.59
CA LEU A 200 -3.29 -14.55 -10.69
C LEU A 200 -2.65 -15.91 -10.85
N LEU A 201 -3.26 -16.96 -10.32
CA LEU A 201 -2.72 -18.31 -10.41
C LEU A 201 -2.72 -18.87 -11.85
N ASP A 202 -3.56 -18.32 -12.73
CA ASP A 202 -3.59 -18.64 -14.16
C ASP A 202 -2.50 -17.88 -14.93
N ILE A 203 -2.09 -16.71 -14.43
CA ILE A 203 -1.03 -15.88 -15.02
C ILE A 203 0.36 -16.39 -14.63
N PHE A 204 0.51 -16.84 -13.37
CA PHE A 204 1.78 -17.24 -12.78
C PHE A 204 1.91 -18.78 -12.65
N PRO A 205 2.49 -19.48 -13.64
CA PRO A 205 2.67 -20.93 -13.61
C PRO A 205 3.66 -21.34 -12.52
N LYS A 206 3.70 -22.62 -12.19
CA LYS A 206 4.70 -23.18 -11.26
C LYS A 206 6.10 -22.97 -11.80
N ARG A 207 6.93 -22.26 -11.08
CA ARG A 207 8.39 -22.24 -11.24
C ARG A 207 8.93 -23.30 -10.30
N GLY A 208 9.86 -24.11 -10.63
CA GLY A 208 10.48 -25.18 -9.83
C GLY A 208 10.01 -25.33 -8.38
N GLN A 209 10.09 -26.48 -7.81
CA GLN A 209 9.68 -26.69 -6.41
C GLN A 209 10.69 -26.01 -5.47
N VAL A 210 10.41 -24.80 -5.04
CA VAL A 210 11.08 -24.21 -3.88
C VAL A 210 10.29 -24.64 -2.64
N ALA A 211 10.95 -25.32 -1.70
CA ALA A 211 10.29 -25.67 -0.45
C ALA A 211 9.92 -24.38 0.29
N VAL A 212 8.65 -24.23 0.67
CA VAL A 212 8.11 -23.08 1.41
C VAL A 212 8.93 -22.82 2.67
N GLU A 213 9.45 -23.87 3.32
CA GLU A 213 10.33 -23.82 4.48
C GLU A 213 11.60 -22.98 4.28
N LYS A 214 12.07 -22.82 3.04
CA LYS A 214 13.22 -21.96 2.74
C LYS A 214 12.86 -20.47 2.55
N LEU A 215 11.59 -20.18 2.34
CA LEU A 215 11.09 -18.82 2.12
C LEU A 215 10.53 -18.19 3.40
N ILE A 216 10.16 -19.02 4.38
CA ILE A 216 9.72 -18.58 5.70
C ILE A 216 10.93 -18.70 6.62
N PRO A 217 11.42 -17.59 7.23
CA PRO A 217 12.47 -17.69 8.24
C PRO A 217 12.02 -18.67 9.33
N PRO A 218 12.93 -19.49 9.90
CA PRO A 218 12.58 -20.30 11.04
C PRO A 218 12.01 -19.37 12.11
N GLU A 219 10.89 -19.75 12.72
CA GLU A 219 10.41 -19.09 13.93
C GLU A 219 11.60 -19.07 14.89
N ASP A 220 11.99 -17.86 15.33
CA ASP A 220 13.06 -17.70 16.32
C ASP A 220 12.62 -18.49 17.55
N GLY A 221 13.13 -19.71 17.56
CA GLY A 221 12.73 -20.73 18.48
C GLY A 221 13.26 -20.45 19.87
N GLN A 222 12.43 -20.70 20.77
CA GLN A 222 12.69 -21.25 22.09
C GLN A 222 14.09 -21.07 22.71
#